data_4478308d271030cbff3e462f7ed87849
#
_entry.id   4478308d271030cbff3e462f7ed87849
#
_cell.length_a   1.000
_cell.length_b   1.000
_cell.length_c   1.000
_cell.angle_alpha   90.00
_cell.angle_beta   90.00
_cell.angle_gamma   90.00
#
_symmetry.space_group_name_H-M   'P 1'
#
loop_
_entity.id
_entity.type
_entity.pdbx_description
1 polymer ?
#
loop_
_entity_poly.entity_id
_entity_poly.type
_entity_poly.pdbx_seq_one_letter_code
_entity_poly.pdbx_strand_id
1 'polypeptide(L)'
;RFSIQVDGQPNHAGTTPMKLRQDALVAASRIVLAVETMAIQHPGDPVATVGRLEVWPNAANVVPGSVALTVDLRDVNSVVLDQLVAELMQQVERIGAETGCPIQLEPQFEVEPTAAADGVMAAIVSAAEDLGLSHSHLPSRASHDAQEIGRRWPMGMIFVPSRGGLSHSAKEFTS
;
A
#
# COMPACT_ATOMS: atom_id res chain seq x y z
N ARG A 1 -5.65 3.57 2.74
CA ARG A 1 -5.95 2.14 2.65
C ARG A 1 -7.35 1.91 2.13
N PHE A 2 -7.51 0.91 1.27
CA PHE A 2 -8.78 0.55 0.64
C PHE A 2 -9.09 -0.93 0.86
N SER A 3 -10.38 -1.25 0.99
CA SER A 3 -10.93 -2.59 0.85
C SER A 3 -11.48 -2.75 -0.55
N ILE A 4 -11.21 -3.88 -1.19
CA ILE A 4 -11.75 -4.21 -2.50
C ILE A 4 -12.44 -5.55 -2.41
N GLN A 5 -13.70 -5.60 -2.85
CA GLN A 5 -14.49 -6.79 -3.02
C GLN A 5 -14.69 -7.07 -4.50
N VAL A 6 -14.29 -8.24 -4.95
CA VAL A 6 -14.47 -8.71 -6.33
C VAL A 6 -15.46 -9.86 -6.32
N ASP A 7 -16.55 -9.73 -7.06
CA ASP A 7 -17.56 -10.78 -7.19
C ASP A 7 -17.50 -11.41 -8.58
N GLY A 8 -17.55 -12.71 -8.63
CA GLY A 8 -17.53 -13.53 -9.81
C GLY A 8 -18.64 -14.57 -9.79
N GLN A 9 -18.56 -15.54 -10.70
CA GLN A 9 -19.52 -16.62 -10.79
C GLN A 9 -18.85 -17.97 -10.48
N PRO A 10 -19.06 -18.56 -9.29
CA PRO A 10 -18.47 -19.86 -8.99
C PRO A 10 -19.09 -20.95 -9.86
N ASN A 11 -18.24 -21.81 -10.41
CA ASN A 11 -18.69 -22.93 -11.25
C ASN A 11 -17.61 -24.01 -11.30
N HIS A 12 -17.94 -25.17 -11.89
CA HIS A 12 -17.00 -26.28 -12.03
C HIS A 12 -15.83 -25.92 -12.94
N ALA A 13 -14.59 -26.00 -12.45
CA ALA A 13 -13.41 -25.55 -13.18
C ALA A 13 -13.13 -26.35 -14.46
N GLY A 14 -13.48 -27.65 -14.52
CA GLY A 14 -13.24 -28.50 -15.68
C GLY A 14 -14.29 -28.40 -16.77
N THR A 15 -15.50 -27.93 -16.47
CA THR A 15 -16.64 -27.92 -17.43
C THR A 15 -17.06 -26.51 -17.87
N THR A 16 -16.56 -25.47 -17.22
CA THR A 16 -16.90 -24.09 -17.58
C THR A 16 -15.90 -23.55 -18.59
N PRO A 17 -16.31 -23.27 -19.84
CA PRO A 17 -15.44 -22.71 -20.86
C PRO A 17 -14.81 -21.39 -20.44
N MET A 18 -13.54 -21.14 -20.76
CA MET A 18 -12.81 -19.93 -20.37
C MET A 18 -13.52 -18.63 -20.72
N LYS A 19 -14.17 -18.55 -21.89
CA LYS A 19 -14.88 -17.34 -22.36
C LYS A 19 -16.18 -17.02 -21.62
N LEU A 20 -16.68 -17.96 -20.80
CA LEU A 20 -17.92 -17.81 -20.03
C LEU A 20 -17.64 -17.59 -18.54
N ARG A 21 -16.37 -17.52 -18.13
CA ARG A 21 -15.99 -17.36 -16.73
C ARG A 21 -16.05 -15.90 -16.30
N GLN A 22 -16.60 -15.69 -15.13
CA GLN A 22 -16.39 -14.49 -14.30
C GLN A 22 -15.59 -14.95 -13.10
N ASP A 23 -14.27 -15.00 -13.26
CA ASP A 23 -13.33 -15.53 -12.26
C ASP A 23 -12.83 -14.40 -11.38
N ALA A 24 -13.35 -14.34 -10.15
CA ALA A 24 -13.00 -13.30 -9.19
C ALA A 24 -11.50 -13.27 -8.85
N LEU A 25 -10.82 -14.43 -8.83
CA LEU A 25 -9.40 -14.49 -8.51
C LEU A 25 -8.53 -13.97 -9.67
N VAL A 26 -8.92 -14.21 -10.92
CA VAL A 26 -8.25 -13.64 -12.08
C VAL A 26 -8.39 -12.11 -12.08
N ALA A 27 -9.58 -11.58 -11.81
CA ALA A 27 -9.79 -10.14 -11.67
C ALA A 27 -8.97 -9.54 -10.52
N ALA A 28 -9.00 -10.16 -9.33
CA ALA A 28 -8.21 -9.75 -8.18
C ALA A 28 -6.70 -9.80 -8.44
N SER A 29 -6.21 -10.83 -9.13
CA SER A 29 -4.80 -10.95 -9.51
C SER A 29 -4.35 -9.81 -10.43
N ARG A 30 -5.21 -9.38 -11.37
CA ARG A 30 -4.94 -8.20 -12.21
C ARG A 30 -4.88 -6.91 -11.39
N ILE A 31 -5.72 -6.77 -10.36
CA ILE A 31 -5.65 -5.63 -9.43
C ILE A 31 -4.31 -5.64 -8.68
N VAL A 32 -3.87 -6.81 -8.17
CA VAL A 32 -2.57 -6.94 -7.48
C VAL A 32 -1.43 -6.45 -8.38
N LEU A 33 -1.37 -6.91 -9.64
CA LEU A 33 -0.35 -6.50 -10.61
C LEU A 33 -0.46 -5.01 -11.00
N ALA A 34 -1.69 -4.48 -11.10
CA ALA A 34 -1.90 -3.06 -11.38
C ALA A 34 -1.38 -2.19 -10.23
N VAL A 35 -1.67 -2.57 -8.97
CA VAL A 35 -1.19 -1.86 -7.76
C VAL A 35 0.34 -1.81 -7.71
N GLU A 36 1.02 -2.92 -8.00
CA GLU A 36 2.48 -2.96 -8.09
C GLU A 36 2.99 -2.05 -9.21
N THR A 37 2.41 -2.18 -10.41
CA THR A 37 2.82 -1.42 -11.60
C THR A 37 2.67 0.08 -11.40
N MET A 38 1.57 0.54 -10.83
CA MET A 38 1.31 1.95 -10.52
C MET A 38 2.43 2.54 -9.65
N ALA A 39 2.81 1.84 -8.57
CA ALA A 39 3.85 2.32 -7.67
C ALA A 39 5.23 2.36 -8.35
N ILE A 40 5.60 1.31 -9.10
CA ILE A 40 6.89 1.22 -9.79
C ILE A 40 7.03 2.28 -10.89
N GLN A 41 5.95 2.58 -11.61
CA GLN A 41 5.98 3.52 -12.74
C GLN A 41 5.82 4.97 -12.31
N HIS A 42 5.41 5.22 -11.08
CA HIS A 42 5.21 6.59 -10.59
C HIS A 42 6.56 7.29 -10.31
N PRO A 43 6.80 8.50 -10.85
CA PRO A 43 8.10 9.19 -10.72
C PRO A 43 8.43 9.62 -9.27
N GLY A 44 7.44 9.64 -8.37
CA GLY A 44 7.61 10.04 -6.96
C GLY A 44 8.09 8.92 -6.03
N ASP A 45 8.30 7.70 -6.53
CA ASP A 45 8.72 6.54 -5.75
C ASP A 45 7.79 6.21 -4.55
N PRO A 46 6.44 6.24 -4.72
CA PRO A 46 5.50 5.83 -3.67
C PRO A 46 5.59 4.33 -3.40
N VAL A 47 4.97 3.88 -2.31
CA VAL A 47 4.84 2.45 -2.04
C VAL A 47 3.38 2.02 -2.03
N ALA A 48 3.10 0.86 -2.65
CA ALA A 48 1.78 0.27 -2.70
C ALA A 48 1.86 -1.23 -2.41
N THR A 49 0.91 -1.74 -1.64
CA THR A 49 0.94 -3.14 -1.22
C THR A 49 -0.47 -3.71 -1.16
N VAL A 50 -0.64 -4.92 -1.70
CA VAL A 50 -1.80 -5.77 -1.40
C VAL A 50 -1.37 -6.73 -0.29
N GLY A 51 -1.74 -6.40 0.95
CA GLY A 51 -1.29 -7.13 2.15
C GLY A 51 -2.22 -8.25 2.61
N ARG A 52 -3.46 -8.30 2.10
CA ARG A 52 -4.47 -9.31 2.42
C ARG A 52 -5.22 -9.71 1.16
N LEU A 53 -5.44 -11.01 0.98
CA LEU A 53 -6.25 -11.56 -0.08
C LEU A 53 -6.94 -12.82 0.43
N GLU A 54 -8.27 -12.84 0.37
CA GLU A 54 -9.11 -13.96 0.79
C GLU A 54 -9.98 -14.42 -0.39
N VAL A 55 -9.97 -15.71 -0.67
CA VAL A 55 -10.65 -16.31 -1.82
C VAL A 55 -11.74 -17.24 -1.35
N TRP A 56 -12.92 -17.16 -1.96
CA TRP A 56 -14.02 -18.09 -1.74
C TRP A 56 -14.49 -18.69 -3.08
N PRO A 57 -14.78 -20.02 -3.12
CA PRO A 57 -14.76 -21.02 -2.03
C PRO A 57 -13.38 -21.60 -1.73
N ASN A 58 -12.31 -21.14 -2.39
CA ASN A 58 -10.93 -21.60 -2.21
C ASN A 58 -10.78 -23.11 -2.40
N ALA A 59 -11.38 -23.64 -3.46
CA ALA A 59 -11.38 -25.05 -3.84
C ALA A 59 -10.75 -25.23 -5.22
N ALA A 60 -9.84 -26.21 -5.36
CA ALA A 60 -9.01 -26.40 -6.56
C ALA A 60 -9.81 -26.69 -7.84
N ASN A 61 -11.03 -27.19 -7.73
CA ASN A 61 -11.89 -27.58 -8.85
C ASN A 61 -13.10 -26.64 -9.05
N VAL A 62 -13.10 -25.47 -8.43
CA VAL A 62 -14.17 -24.47 -8.54
C VAL A 62 -13.57 -23.15 -9.01
N VAL A 63 -14.19 -22.50 -10.02
CA VAL A 63 -13.89 -21.12 -10.41
C VAL A 63 -14.19 -20.20 -9.23
N PRO A 64 -13.25 -19.38 -8.76
CA PRO A 64 -13.47 -18.49 -7.62
C PRO A 64 -14.64 -17.53 -7.84
N GLY A 65 -15.58 -17.53 -6.87
CA GLY A 65 -16.79 -16.73 -6.92
C GLY A 65 -16.67 -15.39 -6.20
N SER A 66 -15.70 -15.25 -5.30
CA SER A 66 -15.53 -14.01 -4.54
C SER A 66 -14.09 -13.88 -4.04
N VAL A 67 -13.55 -12.66 -4.06
CA VAL A 67 -12.25 -12.32 -3.48
C VAL A 67 -12.35 -11.00 -2.73
N ALA A 68 -11.91 -10.99 -1.48
CA ALA A 68 -11.69 -9.79 -0.70
C ALA A 68 -10.19 -9.49 -0.60
N LEU A 69 -9.77 -8.26 -0.87
CA LEU A 69 -8.38 -7.84 -0.74
C LEU A 69 -8.27 -6.43 -0.16
N THR A 70 -7.08 -6.09 0.35
CA THR A 70 -6.79 -4.74 0.85
C THR A 70 -5.62 -4.14 0.10
N VAL A 71 -5.75 -2.87 -0.29
CA VAL A 71 -4.69 -2.06 -0.90
C VAL A 71 -4.25 -1.00 0.09
N ASP A 72 -2.94 -0.93 0.36
CA ASP A 72 -2.31 0.11 1.15
C ASP A 72 -1.43 0.96 0.23
N LEU A 73 -1.73 2.26 0.11
CA LEU A 73 -0.96 3.24 -0.67
C LEU A 73 -0.31 4.21 0.29
N ARG A 74 0.98 4.50 0.11
CA ARG A 74 1.71 5.44 0.97
C ARG A 74 2.66 6.31 0.19
N ASP A 75 2.63 7.58 0.49
CA ASP A 75 3.64 8.57 0.12
C ASP A 75 3.68 9.67 1.19
N VAL A 76 4.72 10.50 1.15
CA VAL A 76 4.86 11.70 1.99
C VAL A 76 4.24 12.94 1.33
N ASN A 77 3.81 12.83 0.08
CA ASN A 77 3.18 13.89 -0.71
C ASN A 77 1.71 13.55 -0.97
N SER A 78 0.79 14.37 -0.47
CA SER A 78 -0.65 14.19 -0.65
C SER A 78 -1.07 14.19 -2.13
N VAL A 79 -0.45 15.03 -2.97
CA VAL A 79 -0.76 15.08 -4.40
C VAL A 79 -0.44 13.75 -5.09
N VAL A 80 0.66 13.09 -4.70
CA VAL A 80 1.03 11.76 -5.19
C VAL A 80 0.00 10.72 -4.75
N LEU A 81 -0.45 10.79 -3.49
CA LEU A 81 -1.49 9.89 -2.98
C LEU A 81 -2.80 10.05 -3.75
N ASP A 82 -3.23 11.29 -4.03
CA ASP A 82 -4.45 11.57 -4.81
C ASP A 82 -4.34 10.98 -6.23
N GLN A 83 -3.19 11.12 -6.87
CA GLN A 83 -2.93 10.54 -8.19
C GLN A 83 -3.01 9.01 -8.17
N LEU A 84 -2.38 8.37 -7.19
CA LEU A 84 -2.45 6.90 -7.03
C LEU A 84 -3.86 6.40 -6.75
N VAL A 85 -4.64 7.14 -5.96
CA VAL A 85 -6.05 6.79 -5.70
C VAL A 85 -6.88 6.89 -6.97
N ALA A 86 -6.72 7.97 -7.73
CA ALA A 86 -7.42 8.15 -9.00
C ALA A 86 -7.06 7.04 -10.01
N GLU A 87 -5.79 6.69 -10.11
CA GLU A 87 -5.31 5.60 -10.96
C GLU A 87 -5.85 4.23 -10.50
N LEU A 88 -5.84 3.94 -9.19
CA LEU A 88 -6.42 2.72 -8.65
C LEU A 88 -7.90 2.58 -9.04
N MET A 89 -8.68 3.64 -8.91
CA MET A 89 -10.10 3.65 -9.30
C MET A 89 -10.28 3.33 -10.78
N GLN A 90 -9.48 3.94 -11.66
CA GLN A 90 -9.52 3.68 -13.10
C GLN A 90 -9.14 2.23 -13.43
N GLN A 91 -8.11 1.68 -12.79
CA GLN A 91 -7.70 0.29 -12.99
C GLN A 91 -8.78 -0.70 -12.54
N VAL A 92 -9.40 -0.45 -11.38
CA VAL A 92 -10.50 -1.27 -10.85
C VAL A 92 -11.69 -1.27 -11.80
N GLU A 93 -12.11 -0.11 -12.30
CA GLU A 93 -13.20 0.02 -13.28
C GLU A 93 -12.87 -0.73 -14.58
N ARG A 94 -11.70 -0.52 -15.15
CA ARG A 94 -11.23 -1.20 -16.35
C ARG A 94 -11.21 -2.72 -16.19
N ILE A 95 -10.64 -3.21 -15.09
CA ILE A 95 -10.54 -4.65 -14.81
C ILE A 95 -11.93 -5.26 -14.64
N GLY A 96 -12.84 -4.58 -13.94
CA GLY A 96 -14.24 -5.01 -13.81
C GLY A 96 -14.94 -5.16 -15.17
N ALA A 97 -14.78 -4.17 -16.04
CA ALA A 97 -15.35 -4.19 -17.39
C ALA A 97 -14.76 -5.32 -18.26
N GLU A 98 -13.44 -5.53 -18.21
CA GLU A 98 -12.74 -6.57 -19.00
C GLU A 98 -13.05 -7.99 -18.53
N THR A 99 -13.27 -8.21 -17.24
CA THR A 99 -13.49 -9.53 -16.64
C THR A 99 -14.95 -9.87 -16.46
N GLY A 100 -15.84 -8.87 -16.56
CA GLY A 100 -17.26 -8.99 -16.25
C GLY A 100 -17.54 -9.23 -14.76
N CYS A 101 -16.56 -9.04 -13.89
CA CYS A 101 -16.69 -9.16 -12.44
C CYS A 101 -17.06 -7.80 -11.83
N PRO A 102 -18.18 -7.68 -11.12
CA PRO A 102 -18.47 -6.51 -10.28
C PRO A 102 -17.36 -6.32 -9.24
N ILE A 103 -16.88 -5.10 -9.10
CA ILE A 103 -15.84 -4.75 -8.13
C ILE A 103 -16.31 -3.56 -7.31
N GLN A 104 -16.25 -3.68 -5.99
CA GLN A 104 -16.53 -2.61 -5.03
C GLN A 104 -15.22 -2.18 -4.40
N LEU A 105 -14.97 -0.87 -4.35
CA LEU A 105 -13.81 -0.27 -3.71
C LEU A 105 -14.27 0.70 -2.65
N GLU A 106 -13.83 0.49 -1.41
CA GLU A 106 -14.22 1.29 -0.26
C GLU A 106 -12.99 1.81 0.50
N PRO A 107 -12.93 3.11 0.81
CA PRO A 107 -11.88 3.64 1.68
C PRO A 107 -12.06 3.08 3.10
N GLN A 108 -10.95 2.64 3.71
CA GLN A 108 -10.93 2.09 5.07
C GLN A 108 -10.26 3.06 6.06
N PHE A 109 -9.21 3.68 5.63
CA PHE A 109 -8.37 4.50 6.48
C PHE A 109 -7.56 5.48 5.64
N GLU A 110 -7.57 6.74 6.05
CA GLU A 110 -6.82 7.82 5.43
C GLU A 110 -6.12 8.63 6.50
N VAL A 111 -4.85 8.95 6.26
CA VAL A 111 -4.03 9.80 7.14
C VAL A 111 -3.22 10.73 6.27
N GLU A 112 -3.40 12.03 6.48
CA GLU A 112 -2.61 13.07 5.86
C GLU A 112 -1.13 12.97 6.27
N PRO A 113 -0.19 13.08 5.33
CA PRO A 113 1.22 13.22 5.66
C PRO A 113 1.47 14.42 6.58
N THR A 114 2.40 14.24 7.53
CA THR A 114 2.78 15.32 8.45
C THR A 114 4.27 15.60 8.29
N ALA A 115 4.61 16.82 7.94
CA ALA A 115 6.00 17.26 7.79
C ALA A 115 6.69 17.40 9.15
N ALA A 116 7.96 16.98 9.23
CA ALA A 116 8.82 17.34 10.34
C ALA A 116 9.07 18.87 10.37
N ALA A 117 9.16 19.45 11.56
CA ALA A 117 9.39 20.88 11.72
C ALA A 117 10.85 21.25 11.43
N ASP A 118 11.08 22.27 10.57
CA ASP A 118 12.41 22.69 10.15
C ASP A 118 13.34 23.00 11.33
N GLY A 119 12.84 23.66 12.37
CA GLY A 119 13.62 23.98 13.56
C GLY A 119 14.06 22.76 14.37
N VAL A 120 13.23 21.72 14.43
CA VAL A 120 13.57 20.44 15.07
C VAL A 120 14.59 19.68 14.24
N MET A 121 14.39 19.63 12.91
CA MET A 121 15.33 19.00 11.99
C MET A 121 16.70 19.67 12.03
N ALA A 122 16.75 21.00 12.04
CA ALA A 122 17.99 21.77 12.16
C ALA A 122 18.73 21.49 13.48
N ALA A 123 18.00 21.38 14.60
CA ALA A 123 18.60 21.05 15.87
C ALA A 123 19.20 19.62 15.91
N ILE A 124 18.51 18.65 15.28
CA ILE A 124 19.01 17.26 15.14
C ILE A 124 20.30 17.25 14.28
N VAL A 125 20.31 17.96 13.17
CA VAL A 125 21.48 18.07 12.28
C VAL A 125 22.66 18.69 13.02
N SER A 126 22.46 19.82 13.70
CA SER A 126 23.52 20.49 14.48
C SER A 126 24.10 19.56 15.55
N ALA A 127 23.25 18.85 16.30
CA ALA A 127 23.71 17.91 17.31
C ALA A 127 24.52 16.74 16.73
N ALA A 128 24.13 16.24 15.56
CA ALA A 128 24.88 15.18 14.88
C ALA A 128 26.26 15.68 14.41
N GLU A 129 26.34 16.91 13.86
CA GLU A 129 27.60 17.55 13.45
C GLU A 129 28.52 17.79 14.63
N ASP A 130 28.01 18.32 15.74
CA ASP A 130 28.77 18.56 16.99
C ASP A 130 29.39 17.27 17.55
N LEU A 131 28.70 16.13 17.35
CA LEU A 131 29.16 14.81 17.75
C LEU A 131 30.04 14.11 16.70
N GLY A 132 30.25 14.72 15.53
CA GLY A 132 30.99 14.12 14.42
C GLY A 132 30.29 12.92 13.78
N LEU A 133 28.96 12.85 13.88
CA LEU A 133 28.16 11.76 13.32
C LEU A 133 27.71 12.08 11.89
N SER A 134 27.78 11.09 11.01
CA SER A 134 27.17 11.20 9.69
C SER A 134 25.65 11.14 9.79
N HIS A 135 24.96 11.95 9.01
CA HIS A 135 23.49 11.98 8.97
C HIS A 135 22.98 12.14 7.54
N SER A 136 21.71 11.80 7.34
CA SER A 136 20.97 12.05 6.09
C SER A 136 19.49 12.25 6.38
N HIS A 137 18.80 12.93 5.46
CA HIS A 137 17.34 13.10 5.54
C HIS A 137 16.67 11.94 4.82
N LEU A 138 15.66 11.32 5.47
CA LEU A 138 14.90 10.21 4.94
C LEU A 138 13.40 10.48 5.09
N PRO A 139 12.58 10.19 4.06
CA PRO A 139 11.14 10.17 4.24
C PRO A 139 10.73 8.93 5.03
N SER A 140 9.79 9.08 5.98
CA SER A 140 9.13 7.93 6.60
C SER A 140 7.78 7.69 5.95
N ARG A 141 7.58 6.51 5.41
CA ARG A 141 6.29 6.04 4.92
C ARG A 141 5.55 5.14 5.92
N ALA A 142 6.15 4.92 7.10
CA ALA A 142 5.50 4.26 8.22
C ALA A 142 4.64 5.23 9.02
N SER A 143 3.57 4.73 9.65
CA SER A 143 2.79 5.52 10.60
C SER A 143 3.52 5.54 11.95
N HIS A 144 3.57 6.72 12.58
CA HIS A 144 4.21 6.96 13.87
C HIS A 144 3.32 7.80 14.77
N ASP A 145 3.37 7.58 16.06
CA ASP A 145 2.69 8.43 17.05
C ASP A 145 3.14 9.90 16.97
N ALA A 146 4.40 10.12 16.58
CA ALA A 146 4.94 11.45 16.30
C ALA A 146 4.15 12.21 15.21
N GLN A 147 3.52 11.51 14.26
CA GLN A 147 2.68 12.12 13.24
C GLN A 147 1.45 12.81 13.84
N GLU A 148 0.82 12.22 14.85
CA GLU A 148 -0.32 12.83 15.56
C GLU A 148 0.11 14.03 16.39
N ILE A 149 1.31 13.97 16.99
CA ILE A 149 1.90 15.11 17.70
C ILE A 149 2.22 16.24 16.72
N GLY A 150 2.79 15.92 15.55
CA GLY A 150 3.19 16.88 14.53
C GLY A 150 2.05 17.71 13.95
N ARG A 151 0.80 17.26 14.09
CA ARG A 151 -0.39 18.05 13.71
C ARG A 151 -0.64 19.26 14.59
N ARG A 152 -0.04 19.32 15.79
CA ARG A 152 -0.28 20.38 16.78
C ARG A 152 0.98 21.07 17.27
N TRP A 153 2.11 20.35 17.28
CA TRP A 153 3.39 20.85 17.78
C TRP A 153 4.53 20.52 16.83
N PRO A 154 5.63 21.32 16.88
CA PRO A 154 6.84 20.98 16.14
C PRO A 154 7.32 19.56 16.49
N MET A 155 7.53 18.74 15.47
CA MET A 155 7.94 17.34 15.60
C MET A 155 9.12 17.06 14.67
N GLY A 156 9.99 16.15 15.08
CA GLY A 156 11.02 15.52 14.27
C GLY A 156 11.28 14.11 14.75
N MET A 157 11.97 13.31 13.95
CA MET A 157 12.30 11.92 14.28
C MET A 157 13.75 11.62 13.92
N ILE A 158 14.37 10.77 14.72
CA ILE A 158 15.72 10.24 14.48
C ILE A 158 15.58 8.75 14.21
N PHE A 159 16.03 8.33 13.02
CA PHE A 159 16.15 6.92 12.70
C PHE A 159 17.57 6.44 12.98
N VAL A 160 17.68 5.20 13.41
CA VAL A 160 18.94 4.53 13.66
C VAL A 160 19.07 3.31 12.75
N PRO A 161 20.31 2.95 12.30
CA PRO A 161 20.48 1.79 11.46
C PRO A 161 20.02 0.50 12.15
N SER A 162 19.25 -0.32 11.45
CA SER A 162 18.96 -1.69 11.88
C SER A 162 19.80 -2.68 11.09
N ARG A 163 20.36 -3.69 11.76
CA ARG A 163 21.20 -4.71 11.15
C ARG A 163 20.46 -5.43 10.02
N GLY A 164 21.00 -5.34 8.80
CA GLY A 164 20.38 -5.91 7.60
C GLY A 164 19.08 -5.24 7.17
N GLY A 165 18.74 -4.05 7.68
CA GLY A 165 17.49 -3.34 7.37
C GLY A 165 16.24 -4.05 7.92
N LEU A 166 16.38 -4.96 8.88
CA LEU A 166 15.26 -5.72 9.43
C LEU A 166 14.43 -4.87 10.38
N SER A 167 13.10 -4.94 10.22
CA SER A 167 12.11 -4.36 11.13
C SER A 167 10.97 -5.35 11.37
N HIS A 168 10.24 -5.19 12.47
CA HIS A 168 9.16 -6.08 12.88
C HIS A 168 9.58 -7.56 13.01
N SER A 169 10.79 -7.80 13.45
CA SER A 169 11.39 -9.13 13.56
C SER A 169 12.12 -9.28 14.90
N ALA A 170 12.11 -10.48 15.48
CA ALA A 170 12.90 -10.80 16.69
C ALA A 170 14.44 -10.67 16.44
N LYS A 171 14.87 -10.51 15.20
CA LYS A 171 16.26 -10.29 14.79
C LYS A 171 16.59 -8.81 14.56
N GLU A 172 15.62 -7.90 14.73
CA GLU A 172 15.85 -6.46 14.67
C GLU A 172 16.85 -6.05 15.75
N PHE A 173 17.91 -5.37 15.34
CA PHE A 173 18.99 -4.99 16.25
C PHE A 173 19.69 -3.73 15.76
N THR A 174 19.89 -2.80 16.69
CA THR A 174 20.72 -1.60 16.53
C THR A 174 21.90 -1.69 17.50
N SER A 175 23.10 -1.36 17.03
CA SER A 175 24.34 -1.37 17.84
C SER A 175 24.48 -0.10 18.68
#